data_8e3903f6d2a9e483d7193ce2c753fa8d
#
_entry.id   8e3903f6d2a9e483d7193ce2c753fa8d
#
_cell.length_a   1.000
_cell.length_b   1.000
_cell.length_c   1.000
_cell.angle_alpha   90.00
_cell.angle_beta   90.00
_cell.angle_gamma   90.00
#
_symmetry.space_group_name_H-M   'P 1'
#
loop_
_entity.id
_entity.type
_entity.pdbx_description
1 polymer ?
#
loop_
_entity_poly.entity_id
_entity_poly.type
_entity_poly.pdbx_seq_one_letter_code
_entity_poly.pdbx_strand_id
1 'polypeptide(L)'
;FLSFLIIIDVYFYHILEVLMESCFYETIHETDLLHVRFELQDAPAFVFPAHWHEYVEILYLIRGQFSAIVQATEYQLNEGDLIIINSGDLHMTRSNTCTYLLLQISASQMRQYLPDFDTMRFDTIIPCSEQPAPLRALLSEMNEIRQNPSDSYQLLFTSRLYEFLSPLCRSYSHQIPSASLTGSQRDLQRVTHVMN
;
A
#
# COMPACT_ATOMS: atom_id res chain seq x y z
N PHE A 1 -38.00 -4.41 3.42
CA PHE A 1 -36.79 -4.07 2.65
C PHE A 1 -35.84 -3.21 3.47
N LEU A 2 -36.30 -2.14 4.11
CA LEU A 2 -35.45 -1.26 4.95
C LEU A 2 -34.83 -2.01 6.16
N SER A 3 -35.62 -2.89 6.80
CA SER A 3 -35.13 -3.66 7.97
C SER A 3 -34.03 -4.68 7.62
N PHE A 4 -34.01 -5.17 6.40
CA PHE A 4 -33.00 -6.13 5.94
C PHE A 4 -31.63 -5.43 5.66
N LEU A 5 -31.66 -4.21 5.12
CA LEU A 5 -30.47 -3.39 4.90
C LEU A 5 -29.82 -2.97 6.23
N ILE A 6 -30.62 -2.58 7.21
CA ILE A 6 -30.10 -2.18 8.54
C ILE A 6 -29.43 -3.37 9.26
N ILE A 7 -29.97 -4.58 9.11
CA ILE A 7 -29.38 -5.79 9.72
C ILE A 7 -28.05 -6.13 9.06
N ILE A 8 -27.92 -5.98 7.74
CA ILE A 8 -26.65 -6.23 7.02
C ILE A 8 -25.58 -5.20 7.46
N ASP A 9 -25.92 -3.93 7.60
CA ASP A 9 -25.02 -2.89 8.07
C ASP A 9 -24.53 -3.16 9.51
N VAL A 10 -25.43 -3.53 10.43
CA VAL A 10 -25.07 -3.83 11.83
C VAL A 10 -24.18 -5.09 11.92
N TYR A 11 -24.47 -6.14 11.15
CA TYR A 11 -23.60 -7.32 11.07
C TYR A 11 -22.25 -7.00 10.45
N PHE A 12 -22.21 -6.17 9.43
CA PHE A 12 -20.96 -5.72 8.80
C PHE A 12 -20.11 -4.90 9.77
N TYR A 13 -20.70 -3.95 10.50
CA TYR A 13 -20.01 -3.18 11.54
C TYR A 13 -19.51 -4.06 12.68
N HIS A 14 -20.29 -5.03 13.12
CA HIS A 14 -19.88 -5.93 14.19
C HIS A 14 -18.74 -6.90 13.75
N ILE A 15 -18.78 -7.37 12.51
CA ILE A 15 -17.66 -8.14 11.92
C ILE A 15 -16.41 -7.25 11.79
N LEU A 16 -16.57 -5.98 11.40
CA LEU A 16 -15.47 -5.03 11.33
C LEU A 16 -14.85 -4.76 12.72
N GLU A 17 -15.67 -4.57 13.76
CA GLU A 17 -15.21 -4.41 15.14
C GLU A 17 -14.43 -5.64 15.61
N VAL A 18 -14.95 -6.84 15.40
CA VAL A 18 -14.28 -8.10 15.78
C VAL A 18 -12.98 -8.31 15.00
N LEU A 19 -12.93 -7.95 13.72
CA LEU A 19 -11.70 -8.01 12.91
C LEU A 19 -10.68 -6.95 13.32
N MET A 20 -11.12 -5.79 13.79
CA MET A 20 -10.24 -4.72 14.29
C MET A 20 -9.71 -5.01 15.70
N GLU A 21 -10.43 -5.76 16.54
CA GLU A 21 -9.93 -6.22 17.85
C GLU A 21 -8.77 -7.22 17.73
N SER A 22 -8.58 -7.85 16.57
CA SER A 22 -7.49 -8.80 16.30
C SER A 22 -6.42 -8.27 15.35
N CYS A 23 -6.30 -6.94 15.19
CA CYS A 23 -5.28 -6.36 14.33
C CYS A 23 -3.87 -6.66 14.84
N PHE A 24 -2.94 -6.93 13.93
CA PHE A 24 -1.56 -7.26 14.26
C PHE A 24 -0.57 -6.36 13.50
N TYR A 25 0.65 -6.28 14.04
CA TYR A 25 1.77 -5.68 13.33
C TYR A 25 2.38 -6.73 12.39
N GLU A 26 2.44 -6.43 11.10
CA GLU A 26 3.11 -7.28 10.13
C GLU A 26 4.59 -6.95 10.04
N THR A 27 5.44 -7.95 10.23
CA THR A 27 6.88 -7.84 9.96
C THR A 27 7.13 -8.18 8.50
N ILE A 28 7.55 -7.18 7.71
CA ILE A 28 7.86 -7.35 6.30
C ILE A 28 9.33 -7.74 6.15
N HIS A 29 9.58 -8.82 5.43
CA HIS A 29 10.93 -9.25 5.08
C HIS A 29 11.33 -8.67 3.73
N GLU A 30 12.30 -7.78 3.75
CA GLU A 30 12.92 -7.23 2.54
C GLU A 30 13.67 -8.34 1.79
N THR A 31 13.47 -8.43 0.49
CA THR A 31 13.94 -9.59 -0.29
C THR A 31 15.35 -9.45 -0.83
N ASP A 32 15.95 -8.25 -0.74
CA ASP A 32 17.32 -8.01 -1.23
C ASP A 32 17.91 -6.67 -0.73
N LEU A 33 19.08 -6.30 -1.28
CA LEU A 33 19.80 -5.06 -0.98
C LEU A 33 19.06 -3.77 -1.40
N LEU A 34 17.87 -3.89 -2.02
CA LEU A 34 17.07 -2.74 -2.43
C LEU A 34 16.19 -2.17 -1.30
N HIS A 35 16.11 -2.89 -0.17
CA HIS A 35 15.25 -2.53 0.97
C HIS A 35 13.78 -2.29 0.59
N VAL A 36 13.32 -3.02 -0.42
CA VAL A 36 11.93 -3.06 -0.87
C VAL A 36 11.49 -4.50 -1.08
N ARG A 37 10.20 -4.74 -0.92
CA ARG A 37 9.58 -5.97 -1.41
C ARG A 37 8.81 -5.63 -2.68
N PHE A 38 9.13 -6.31 -3.79
CA PHE A 38 8.45 -6.15 -5.07
C PHE A 38 8.16 -7.52 -5.67
N GLU A 39 6.88 -7.84 -5.85
CA GLU A 39 6.43 -9.17 -6.24
C GLU A 39 5.23 -9.10 -7.18
N LEU A 40 5.25 -9.96 -8.20
CA LEU A 40 4.05 -10.29 -8.97
C LEU A 40 3.33 -11.43 -8.26
N GLN A 41 2.07 -11.23 -7.91
CA GLN A 41 1.24 -12.17 -7.20
C GLN A 41 0.08 -12.65 -8.08
N ASP A 42 -0.01 -13.97 -8.27
CA ASP A 42 -1.21 -14.65 -8.76
C ASP A 42 -1.91 -15.28 -7.56
N ALA A 43 -2.95 -14.62 -7.09
CA ALA A 43 -3.61 -14.98 -5.85
C ALA A 43 -4.97 -15.66 -6.11
N PRO A 44 -5.23 -16.83 -5.47
CA PRO A 44 -6.59 -17.37 -5.38
C PRO A 44 -7.45 -16.46 -4.51
N ALA A 45 -8.68 -16.86 -4.25
CA ALA A 45 -9.51 -16.15 -3.28
C ALA A 45 -8.84 -16.16 -1.90
N PHE A 46 -8.67 -14.99 -1.30
CA PHE A 46 -8.10 -14.82 0.04
C PHE A 46 -8.72 -13.64 0.79
N VAL A 47 -8.55 -13.68 2.11
CA VAL A 47 -8.72 -12.54 3.00
C VAL A 47 -7.45 -12.41 3.81
N PHE A 48 -6.76 -11.27 3.71
CA PHE A 48 -5.65 -10.93 4.59
C PHE A 48 -6.21 -10.07 5.73
N PRO A 49 -6.11 -10.52 6.98
CA PRO A 49 -6.81 -9.89 8.11
C PRO A 49 -6.28 -8.48 8.41
N ALA A 50 -6.97 -7.75 9.27
CA ALA A 50 -6.61 -6.39 9.64
C ALA A 50 -5.22 -6.33 10.27
N HIS A 51 -4.34 -5.52 9.70
CA HIS A 51 -2.94 -5.37 10.13
C HIS A 51 -2.41 -3.97 9.78
N TRP A 52 -1.22 -3.68 10.26
CA TRP A 52 -0.48 -2.46 9.93
C TRP A 52 1.02 -2.73 9.93
N HIS A 53 1.79 -1.92 9.22
CA HIS A 53 3.24 -1.99 9.12
C HIS A 53 3.87 -0.62 8.83
N GLU A 54 5.20 -0.51 8.96
CA GLU A 54 5.97 0.72 8.70
C GLU A 54 6.37 0.91 7.23
N TYR A 55 5.65 0.32 6.31
CA TYR A 55 5.91 0.42 4.88
C TYR A 55 4.81 1.22 4.19
N VAL A 56 5.18 1.95 3.14
CA VAL A 56 4.20 2.33 2.12
C VAL A 56 3.99 1.11 1.26
N GLU A 57 2.75 0.67 1.16
CA GLU A 57 2.36 -0.45 0.31
C GLU A 57 1.60 0.05 -0.90
N ILE A 58 2.01 -0.40 -2.08
CA ILE A 58 1.38 -0.06 -3.35
C ILE A 58 0.99 -1.34 -4.04
N LEU A 59 -0.30 -1.47 -4.34
CA LEU A 59 -0.87 -2.59 -5.08
C LEU A 59 -1.38 -2.07 -6.41
N TYR A 60 -0.95 -2.69 -7.50
CA TYR A 60 -1.44 -2.44 -8.86
C TYR A 60 -2.20 -3.65 -9.35
N LEU A 61 -3.51 -3.52 -9.54
CA LEU A 61 -4.35 -4.62 -10.01
C LEU A 61 -4.20 -4.80 -11.52
N ILE A 62 -3.61 -5.92 -11.91
CA ILE A 62 -3.43 -6.28 -13.34
C ILE A 62 -4.72 -6.92 -13.87
N ARG A 63 -5.31 -7.85 -13.11
CA ARG A 63 -6.49 -8.61 -13.53
C ARG A 63 -7.27 -9.13 -12.33
N GLY A 64 -8.59 -9.23 -12.46
CA GLY A 64 -9.49 -9.84 -11.49
C GLY A 64 -10.17 -8.85 -10.59
N GLN A 65 -10.48 -9.27 -9.35
CA GLN A 65 -11.22 -8.47 -8.38
C GLN A 65 -10.43 -8.37 -7.07
N PHE A 66 -10.26 -7.17 -6.60
CA PHE A 66 -9.54 -6.85 -5.39
C PHE A 66 -10.26 -5.74 -4.62
N SER A 67 -10.32 -5.86 -3.31
CA SER A 67 -10.81 -4.80 -2.45
C SER A 67 -9.93 -4.66 -1.21
N ALA A 68 -9.90 -3.45 -0.67
CA ALA A 68 -9.20 -3.15 0.56
C ALA A 68 -10.07 -2.29 1.47
N ILE A 69 -9.96 -2.50 2.79
CA ILE A 69 -10.46 -1.57 3.78
C ILE A 69 -9.23 -0.88 4.37
N VAL A 70 -9.15 0.43 4.22
CA VAL A 70 -8.04 1.25 4.73
C VAL A 70 -8.63 2.32 5.64
N GLN A 71 -8.20 2.37 6.90
CA GLN A 71 -8.72 3.33 7.89
C GLN A 71 -10.26 3.39 7.92
N ALA A 72 -10.90 2.20 7.95
CA ALA A 72 -12.35 2.01 7.95
C ALA A 72 -13.10 2.44 6.67
N THR A 73 -12.39 2.79 5.59
CA THR A 73 -12.99 3.07 4.28
C THR A 73 -12.74 1.90 3.33
N GLU A 74 -13.81 1.40 2.70
CA GLU A 74 -13.71 0.33 1.72
C GLU A 74 -13.44 0.88 0.32
N TYR A 75 -12.46 0.26 -0.37
CA TYR A 75 -12.06 0.55 -1.74
C TYR A 75 -12.22 -0.71 -2.59
N GLN A 76 -12.91 -0.58 -3.72
CA GLN A 76 -13.01 -1.61 -4.75
C GLN A 76 -12.11 -1.21 -5.91
N LEU A 77 -11.21 -2.11 -6.31
CA LEU A 77 -10.28 -1.86 -7.39
C LEU A 77 -10.78 -2.47 -8.69
N ASN A 78 -10.67 -1.70 -9.76
CA ASN A 78 -10.78 -2.18 -11.13
C ASN A 78 -9.41 -2.51 -11.71
N GLU A 79 -9.37 -3.27 -12.79
CA GLU A 79 -8.11 -3.56 -13.50
C GLU A 79 -7.41 -2.28 -13.94
N GLY A 80 -6.15 -2.16 -13.59
CA GLY A 80 -5.32 -0.98 -13.84
C GLY A 80 -5.33 0.06 -12.71
N ASP A 81 -6.17 -0.07 -11.68
CA ASP A 81 -6.14 0.84 -10.55
C ASP A 81 -4.91 0.58 -9.66
N LEU A 82 -4.44 1.66 -9.02
CA LEU A 82 -3.44 1.62 -7.96
C LEU A 82 -4.12 1.91 -6.62
N ILE A 83 -3.83 1.13 -5.59
CA ILE A 83 -4.12 1.49 -4.21
C ILE A 83 -2.82 1.71 -3.47
N ILE A 84 -2.75 2.76 -2.66
CA ILE A 84 -1.60 3.10 -1.83
C ILE A 84 -2.03 3.11 -0.37
N ILE A 85 -1.42 2.23 0.41
CA ILE A 85 -1.60 2.14 1.84
C ILE A 85 -0.41 2.85 2.48
N ASN A 86 -0.69 3.92 3.19
CA ASN A 86 0.38 4.71 3.81
C ASN A 86 0.95 4.00 5.03
N SER A 87 2.22 4.27 5.34
CA SER A 87 2.89 3.74 6.54
C SER A 87 2.05 3.97 7.80
N GLY A 88 1.83 2.92 8.57
CA GLY A 88 1.04 2.93 9.80
C GLY A 88 -0.48 2.92 9.62
N ASP A 89 -1.01 2.82 8.40
CA ASP A 89 -2.43 2.67 8.19
C ASP A 89 -2.90 1.26 8.50
N LEU A 90 -3.94 1.17 9.35
CA LEU A 90 -4.65 -0.08 9.56
C LEU A 90 -5.40 -0.45 8.28
N HIS A 91 -5.17 -1.65 7.79
CA HIS A 91 -5.80 -2.13 6.55
C HIS A 91 -6.06 -3.62 6.54
N MET A 92 -6.98 -4.02 5.70
CA MET A 92 -7.35 -5.39 5.40
C MET A 92 -7.58 -5.51 3.90
N THR A 93 -7.16 -6.62 3.30
CA THR A 93 -7.35 -6.85 1.87
C THR A 93 -8.09 -8.16 1.60
N ARG A 94 -8.82 -8.20 0.51
CA ARG A 94 -9.50 -9.42 0.04
C ARG A 94 -9.52 -9.48 -1.48
N SER A 95 -9.51 -10.70 -1.99
CA SER A 95 -9.59 -10.98 -3.41
C SER A 95 -10.43 -12.22 -3.66
N ASN A 96 -11.13 -12.27 -4.78
CA ASN A 96 -11.73 -13.52 -5.27
C ASN A 96 -10.71 -14.36 -6.04
N THR A 97 -10.14 -13.80 -7.08
CA THR A 97 -8.98 -14.31 -7.83
C THR A 97 -8.41 -13.12 -8.56
N CYS A 98 -7.14 -12.86 -8.41
CA CYS A 98 -6.53 -11.70 -9.04
C CYS A 98 -5.04 -11.91 -9.32
N THR A 99 -4.54 -11.10 -10.25
CA THR A 99 -3.10 -10.90 -10.50
C THR A 99 -2.79 -9.45 -10.18
N TYR A 100 -1.82 -9.20 -9.32
CA TYR A 100 -1.40 -7.85 -8.93
C TYR A 100 0.10 -7.75 -8.70
N LEU A 101 0.64 -6.54 -8.84
CA LEU A 101 1.98 -6.21 -8.39
C LEU A 101 1.90 -5.61 -6.99
N LEU A 102 2.73 -6.12 -6.10
CA LEU A 102 2.93 -5.61 -4.75
C LEU A 102 4.29 -4.90 -4.67
N LEU A 103 4.30 -3.66 -4.22
CA LEU A 103 5.50 -2.90 -3.87
C LEU A 103 5.38 -2.39 -2.44
N GLN A 104 6.29 -2.78 -1.57
CA GLN A 104 6.39 -2.27 -0.20
C GLN A 104 7.74 -1.60 0.00
N ILE A 105 7.73 -0.33 0.45
CA ILE A 105 8.91 0.50 0.66
C ILE A 105 8.92 0.96 2.11
N SER A 106 10.01 0.72 2.83
CA SER A 106 10.09 1.09 4.24
C SER A 106 9.99 2.61 4.45
N ALA A 107 9.34 3.03 5.54
CA ALA A 107 9.29 4.44 5.94
C ALA A 107 10.71 5.02 6.15
N SER A 108 11.64 4.20 6.64
CA SER A 108 13.04 4.61 6.82
C SER A 108 13.72 4.98 5.50
N GLN A 109 13.44 4.24 4.42
CA GLN A 109 13.95 4.56 3.10
C GLN A 109 13.30 5.83 2.53
N MET A 110 11.98 5.99 2.72
CA MET A 110 11.27 7.18 2.25
C MET A 110 11.79 8.46 2.94
N ARG A 111 12.07 8.41 4.24
CA ARG A 111 12.66 9.55 5.00
C ARG A 111 14.02 10.00 4.50
N GLN A 112 14.83 9.13 3.88
CA GLN A 112 16.13 9.51 3.33
C GLN A 112 16.02 10.55 2.21
N TYR A 113 14.91 10.57 1.49
CA TYR A 113 14.68 11.45 0.33
C TYR A 113 13.61 12.52 0.57
N LEU A 114 12.73 12.30 1.56
CA LEU A 114 11.59 13.12 1.87
C LEU A 114 11.60 13.47 3.36
N PRO A 115 12.27 14.56 3.76
CA PRO A 115 12.39 14.96 5.18
C PRO A 115 11.05 15.08 5.91
N ASP A 116 9.98 15.50 5.20
CA ASP A 116 8.63 15.66 5.73
C ASP A 116 7.74 14.43 5.53
N PHE A 117 8.34 13.25 5.26
CA PHE A 117 7.60 12.02 4.96
C PHE A 117 6.59 11.64 6.05
N ASP A 118 6.91 11.85 7.33
CA ASP A 118 6.04 11.46 8.44
C ASP A 118 4.70 12.22 8.49
N THR A 119 4.63 13.37 7.84
CA THR A 119 3.41 14.16 7.69
C THR A 119 2.86 14.12 6.25
N MET A 120 3.53 13.41 5.35
CA MET A 120 3.07 13.20 3.98
C MET A 120 2.13 12.01 3.89
N ARG A 121 1.04 12.18 3.17
CA ARG A 121 0.06 11.12 2.89
C ARG A 121 -0.16 11.02 1.39
N PHE A 122 -0.11 9.80 0.87
CA PHE A 122 -0.53 9.51 -0.50
C PHE A 122 -2.05 9.38 -0.55
N ASP A 123 -2.62 9.74 -1.68
CA ASP A 123 -4.01 9.44 -1.99
C ASP A 123 -4.19 7.92 -2.06
N THR A 124 -5.18 7.40 -1.34
CA THR A 124 -5.31 5.95 -1.16
C THR A 124 -5.63 5.21 -2.46
N ILE A 125 -6.40 5.81 -3.36
CA ILE A 125 -6.75 5.21 -4.65
C ILE A 125 -6.37 6.13 -5.79
N ILE A 126 -5.74 5.59 -6.83
CA ILE A 126 -5.45 6.29 -8.09
C ILE A 126 -6.07 5.45 -9.21
N PRO A 127 -7.26 5.87 -9.71
CA PRO A 127 -7.94 5.18 -10.79
C PRO A 127 -7.09 5.10 -12.05
N CYS A 128 -7.22 4.01 -12.80
CA CYS A 128 -6.51 3.81 -14.07
C CYS A 128 -6.64 5.00 -15.03
N SER A 129 -7.83 5.65 -15.06
CA SER A 129 -8.13 6.82 -15.90
C SER A 129 -7.38 8.09 -15.49
N GLU A 130 -6.92 8.18 -14.25
CA GLU A 130 -6.22 9.35 -13.69
C GLU A 130 -4.70 9.18 -13.67
N GLN A 131 -4.21 7.97 -13.93
CA GLN A 131 -2.79 7.67 -13.91
C GLN A 131 -2.09 8.24 -15.14
N PRO A 132 -0.95 8.93 -14.97
CA PRO A 132 -0.09 9.24 -16.09
C PRO A 132 0.40 7.96 -16.77
N ALA A 133 0.39 7.95 -18.11
CA ALA A 133 0.78 6.79 -18.91
C ALA A 133 2.11 6.11 -18.49
N PRO A 134 3.15 6.84 -18.04
CA PRO A 134 4.41 6.24 -17.61
C PRO A 134 4.32 5.33 -16.39
N LEU A 135 3.38 5.55 -15.45
CA LEU A 135 3.35 4.77 -14.19
C LEU A 135 3.18 3.26 -14.43
N ARG A 136 2.26 2.89 -15.31
CA ARG A 136 2.01 1.47 -15.62
C ARG A 136 3.19 0.84 -16.37
N ALA A 137 3.80 1.59 -17.29
CA ALA A 137 4.97 1.13 -18.01
C ALA A 137 6.14 0.86 -17.06
N LEU A 138 6.39 1.77 -16.10
CA LEU A 138 7.43 1.64 -15.11
C LEU A 138 7.24 0.40 -14.21
N LEU A 139 6.01 0.13 -13.75
CA LEU A 139 5.71 -1.10 -12.99
C LEU A 139 5.98 -2.37 -13.80
N SER A 140 5.61 -2.37 -15.09
CA SER A 140 5.88 -3.49 -15.99
C SER A 140 7.38 -3.69 -16.21
N GLU A 141 8.12 -2.61 -16.47
CA GLU A 141 9.59 -2.65 -16.62
C GLU A 141 10.28 -3.14 -15.34
N MET A 142 9.85 -2.68 -14.16
CA MET A 142 10.36 -3.16 -12.87
C MET A 142 10.14 -4.66 -12.71
N ASN A 143 8.96 -5.17 -13.11
CA ASN A 143 8.67 -6.59 -13.07
C ASN A 143 9.54 -7.38 -14.04
N GLU A 144 9.76 -6.90 -15.26
CA GLU A 144 10.66 -7.53 -16.24
C GLU A 144 12.11 -7.60 -15.73
N ILE A 145 12.61 -6.50 -15.13
CA ILE A 145 13.93 -6.44 -14.52
C ILE A 145 14.07 -7.48 -13.40
N ARG A 146 13.04 -7.64 -12.57
CA ARG A 146 13.06 -8.64 -11.47
C ARG A 146 13.03 -10.08 -11.99
N GLN A 147 12.26 -10.35 -13.03
CA GLN A 147 12.15 -11.69 -13.61
C GLN A 147 13.37 -12.10 -14.43
N ASN A 148 14.10 -11.12 -14.98
CA ASN A 148 15.27 -11.35 -15.83
C ASN A 148 16.48 -10.53 -15.31
N PRO A 149 17.02 -10.86 -14.12
CA PRO A 149 18.07 -10.05 -13.51
C PRO A 149 19.37 -10.12 -14.30
N SER A 150 19.92 -8.95 -14.64
CA SER A 150 21.27 -8.76 -15.19
C SER A 150 22.25 -8.40 -14.06
N ASP A 151 23.54 -8.33 -14.37
CA ASP A 151 24.56 -7.92 -13.38
C ASP A 151 24.32 -6.51 -12.78
N SER A 152 23.57 -5.66 -13.52
CA SER A 152 23.21 -4.30 -13.07
C SER A 152 21.73 -4.16 -12.67
N TYR A 153 21.01 -5.27 -12.44
CA TYR A 153 19.56 -5.23 -12.22
C TYR A 153 19.16 -4.32 -11.07
N GLN A 154 19.94 -4.25 -10.00
CA GLN A 154 19.66 -3.39 -8.85
C GLN A 154 19.67 -1.91 -9.22
N LEU A 155 20.63 -1.48 -10.03
CA LEU A 155 20.71 -0.09 -10.51
C LEU A 155 19.54 0.24 -11.44
N LEU A 156 19.20 -0.68 -12.33
CA LEU A 156 18.07 -0.51 -13.26
C LEU A 156 16.74 -0.46 -12.49
N PHE A 157 16.53 -1.38 -11.57
CA PHE A 157 15.33 -1.42 -10.74
C PHE A 157 15.19 -0.13 -9.91
N THR A 158 16.27 0.29 -9.23
CA THR A 158 16.28 1.51 -8.41
C THR A 158 15.97 2.75 -9.26
N SER A 159 16.53 2.85 -10.46
CA SER A 159 16.20 3.94 -11.38
C SER A 159 14.70 3.99 -11.69
N ARG A 160 14.11 2.86 -12.07
CA ARG A 160 12.67 2.77 -12.37
C ARG A 160 11.79 3.03 -11.14
N LEU A 161 12.22 2.55 -9.97
CA LEU A 161 11.54 2.80 -8.70
C LEU A 161 11.44 4.31 -8.41
N TYR A 162 12.54 5.06 -8.55
CA TYR A 162 12.51 6.50 -8.30
C TYR A 162 11.76 7.28 -9.39
N GLU A 163 11.83 6.85 -10.64
CA GLU A 163 10.99 7.39 -11.71
C GLU A 163 9.51 7.18 -11.44
N PHE A 164 9.14 6.03 -10.86
CA PHE A 164 7.76 5.70 -10.45
C PHE A 164 7.31 6.52 -9.25
N LEU A 165 8.14 6.64 -8.21
CA LEU A 165 7.80 7.35 -6.97
C LEU A 165 7.69 8.87 -7.15
N SER A 166 8.52 9.45 -8.01
CA SER A 166 8.59 10.91 -8.21
C SER A 166 7.23 11.55 -8.56
N PRO A 167 6.47 11.07 -9.56
CA PRO A 167 5.13 11.61 -9.82
C PRO A 167 4.12 11.32 -8.71
N LEU A 168 4.23 10.19 -8.01
CA LEU A 168 3.35 9.90 -6.87
C LEU A 168 3.55 10.92 -5.76
N CYS A 169 4.80 11.19 -5.36
CA CYS A 169 5.11 12.18 -4.34
C CYS A 169 4.70 13.59 -4.72
N ARG A 170 4.72 13.94 -6.00
CA ARG A 170 4.43 15.30 -6.47
C ARG A 170 2.95 15.57 -6.71
N SER A 171 2.22 14.57 -7.23
CA SER A 171 0.88 14.78 -7.77
C SER A 171 -0.22 14.03 -7.02
N TYR A 172 0.14 13.01 -6.23
CA TYR A 172 -0.80 12.15 -5.51
C TYR A 172 -0.44 12.06 -4.03
N SER A 173 0.14 13.13 -3.48
CA SER A 173 0.38 13.25 -2.05
C SER A 173 0.09 14.66 -1.54
N HIS A 174 -0.18 14.74 -0.26
CA HIS A 174 -0.45 15.99 0.45
C HIS A 174 0.12 15.95 1.87
N GLN A 175 0.34 17.12 2.47
CA GLN A 175 0.78 17.22 3.84
C GLN A 175 -0.41 17.26 4.79
N ILE A 176 -0.31 16.57 5.93
CA ILE A 176 -1.30 16.61 7.00
C ILE A 176 -0.69 17.21 8.28
N PRO A 177 -1.49 17.87 9.12
CA PRO A 177 -1.04 18.30 10.43
C PRO A 177 -0.61 17.08 11.28
N SER A 178 0.51 17.18 12.00
CA SER A 178 1.00 16.09 12.87
C SER A 178 -0.02 15.63 13.91
N ALA A 179 -0.94 16.52 14.33
CA ALA A 179 -2.03 16.18 15.23
C ALA A 179 -3.08 15.21 14.62
N SER A 180 -3.12 15.09 13.30
CA SER A 180 -4.07 14.25 12.56
C SER A 180 -3.60 12.81 12.41
N LEU A 181 -2.38 12.48 12.86
CA LEU A 181 -1.85 11.11 12.79
C LEU A 181 -2.65 10.17 13.67
N THR A 182 -2.87 8.95 13.21
CA THR A 182 -3.53 7.88 13.99
C THR A 182 -2.67 7.45 15.18
N GLY A 183 -3.23 6.66 16.10
CA GLY A 183 -2.49 6.13 17.26
C GLY A 183 -1.25 5.34 16.84
N SER A 184 -1.40 4.38 15.92
CA SER A 184 -0.30 3.59 15.37
C SER A 184 0.77 4.43 14.69
N GLN A 185 0.38 5.44 13.91
CA GLN A 185 1.32 6.37 13.27
C GLN A 185 2.10 7.23 14.28
N ARG A 186 1.43 7.67 15.37
CA ARG A 186 2.09 8.40 16.45
C ARG A 186 3.07 7.53 17.24
N ASP A 187 2.72 6.28 17.47
CA ASP A 187 3.60 5.35 18.18
C ASP A 187 4.84 5.01 17.34
N LEU A 188 4.69 4.86 16.02
CA LEU A 188 5.81 4.74 15.09
C LEU A 188 6.76 5.95 15.15
N GLN A 189 6.23 7.16 15.11
CA GLN A 189 7.06 8.38 15.24
C GLN A 189 7.82 8.42 16.57
N ARG A 190 7.20 7.99 17.68
CA ARG A 190 7.86 7.93 18.99
C ARG A 190 9.00 6.93 19.01
N VAL A 191 8.79 5.73 18.46
CA VAL A 191 9.83 4.69 18.41
C VAL A 191 11.01 5.12 17.55
N THR A 192 10.77 5.69 16.37
CA THR A 192 11.83 6.17 15.48
C THR A 192 12.60 7.35 16.07
N HIS A 193 11.97 8.21 16.89
CA HIS A 193 12.63 9.35 17.54
C HIS A 193 13.52 8.94 18.72
N VAL A 194 13.27 7.78 19.34
CA VAL A 194 14.09 7.23 20.43
C VAL A 194 15.30 6.44 19.90
N MET A 195 15.27 5.97 18.64
CA MET A 195 16.33 5.16 18.02
C MET A 195 17.36 6.00 17.24
N ASN A 196 17.15 7.31 17.07
CA ASN A 196 18.08 8.31 16.49
C ASN A 196 18.65 9.22 17.57
#